data_10489b0ed404466f57e0276cdd8dd0fd
#
_entry.id   10489b0ed404466f57e0276cdd8dd0fd
#
_cell.length_a   1.000
_cell.length_b   1.000
_cell.length_c   1.000
_cell.angle_alpha   90.00
_cell.angle_beta   90.00
_cell.angle_gamma   90.00
#
_symmetry.space_group_name_H-M   'P 1'
#
loop_
_entity.id
_entity.type
_entity.pdbx_description
1 polymer ?
#
loop_
_entity_poly.entity_id
_entity_poly.type
_entity_poly.pdbx_seq_one_letter_code
_entity_poly.pdbx_strand_id
1 'polypeptide(L)'
;MLSKRFVPFVPFLLLVAVFLATSTALAQSTSTLQGTVTDTKGAVLPNATVVVRNRSTSAERTTQTDSDGNYQLAALPPGVYSVEVRVQGFKTGVADQVTLEVAKTAVQNFQMDVGAISEQVLVSSDVPVIETATTSVGTVINQRTVQEIPLNGRHFVDLGLLIPGSVTPPQNGFLTAPLRGQGSFAFNTAGGREDTVNFMINGVNLNDMVQNQITFQPSINTVQEFKVDNSTFSAEYGRNSGAIVNIATRSGSNTYHGEVFEFLRN
;
A
#
# COMPACT_ATOMS: atom_id res chain seq x y z
N MET A 1 2.27 -39.43 -53.91
CA MET A 1 2.85 -38.12 -53.66
C MET A 1 2.11 -37.45 -52.52
N LEU A 2 2.59 -37.61 -51.27
CA LEU A 2 2.02 -36.92 -50.09
C LEU A 2 2.77 -35.61 -49.89
N SER A 3 2.10 -34.48 -50.15
CA SER A 3 2.64 -33.16 -49.81
C SER A 3 2.54 -32.96 -48.30
N LYS A 4 3.66 -32.94 -47.60
CA LYS A 4 3.77 -32.52 -46.21
C LYS A 4 3.44 -31.02 -46.16
N ARG A 5 2.24 -30.66 -45.66
CA ARG A 5 1.91 -29.27 -45.29
C ARG A 5 2.72 -28.91 -44.05
N PHE A 6 3.76 -28.11 -44.24
CA PHE A 6 4.48 -27.43 -43.19
C PHE A 6 3.51 -26.40 -42.56
N VAL A 7 2.93 -26.73 -41.40
CA VAL A 7 2.18 -25.79 -40.61
C VAL A 7 3.22 -24.78 -40.08
N PRO A 8 3.04 -23.48 -40.34
CA PRO A 8 4.02 -22.50 -39.89
C PRO A 8 4.00 -22.41 -38.34
N PHE A 9 4.96 -23.03 -37.69
CA PHE A 9 5.22 -22.97 -36.25
C PHE A 9 5.67 -21.57 -35.84
N VAL A 10 6.12 -20.76 -36.78
CA VAL A 10 6.63 -19.37 -36.60
C VAL A 10 5.58 -18.40 -36.02
N PRO A 11 4.32 -18.33 -36.50
CA PRO A 11 3.35 -17.40 -35.90
C PRO A 11 2.93 -17.79 -34.48
N PHE A 12 2.95 -19.10 -34.16
CA PHE A 12 2.67 -19.55 -32.78
C PHE A 12 3.81 -19.16 -31.83
N LEU A 13 5.07 -19.29 -32.26
CA LEU A 13 6.23 -18.86 -31.46
C LEU A 13 6.25 -17.36 -31.27
N LEU A 14 5.86 -16.58 -32.28
CA LEU A 14 5.75 -15.13 -32.23
C LEU A 14 4.62 -14.69 -31.29
N LEU A 15 3.49 -15.38 -31.28
CA LEU A 15 2.38 -15.12 -30.37
C LEU A 15 2.76 -15.41 -28.91
N VAL A 16 3.48 -16.50 -28.67
CA VAL A 16 4.01 -16.84 -27.34
C VAL A 16 5.06 -15.82 -26.88
N ALA A 17 5.94 -15.37 -27.78
CA ALA A 17 6.93 -14.34 -27.46
C ALA A 17 6.30 -12.98 -27.13
N VAL A 18 5.21 -12.58 -27.80
CA VAL A 18 4.44 -11.38 -27.49
C VAL A 18 3.74 -11.51 -26.13
N PHE A 19 3.22 -12.69 -25.77
CA PHE A 19 2.63 -12.93 -24.45
C PHE A 19 3.67 -12.92 -23.32
N LEU A 20 4.90 -13.35 -23.57
CA LEU A 20 6.00 -13.32 -22.61
C LEU A 20 6.63 -11.93 -22.46
N ALA A 21 6.43 -11.05 -23.44
CA ALA A 21 6.94 -9.67 -23.42
C ALA A 21 5.99 -8.68 -22.73
N THR A 22 4.80 -9.09 -22.28
CA THR A 22 3.95 -8.24 -21.45
C THR A 22 4.61 -8.07 -20.08
N SER A 23 5.32 -6.96 -19.89
CA SER A 23 5.73 -6.50 -18.56
C SER A 23 4.48 -6.43 -17.70
N THR A 24 4.41 -7.22 -16.64
CA THR A 24 3.35 -7.12 -15.63
C THR A 24 3.42 -5.73 -15.02
N ALA A 25 2.54 -4.83 -15.46
CA ALA A 25 2.29 -3.58 -14.76
C ALA A 25 1.67 -3.97 -13.41
N LEU A 26 2.51 -4.08 -12.37
CA LEU A 26 2.05 -4.29 -11.01
C LEU A 26 1.43 -2.99 -10.55
N ALA A 27 0.11 -2.87 -10.66
CA ALA A 27 -0.65 -1.87 -9.94
C ALA A 27 -0.54 -2.24 -8.45
N GLN A 28 0.28 -1.52 -7.70
CA GLN A 28 0.46 -1.75 -6.26
C GLN A 28 -0.08 -0.53 -5.53
N SER A 29 -0.86 -0.75 -4.48
CA SER A 29 -1.09 0.30 -3.48
C SER A 29 0.25 0.63 -2.87
N THR A 30 0.78 1.80 -3.18
CA THR A 30 2.12 2.21 -2.80
C THR A 30 2.09 3.31 -1.75
N SER A 31 3.20 3.48 -1.08
CA SER A 31 3.47 4.55 -0.14
C SER A 31 4.47 5.53 -0.76
N THR A 32 4.52 6.72 -0.21
CA THR A 32 5.56 7.72 -0.53
C THR A 32 6.38 7.99 0.72
N LEU A 33 7.68 8.08 0.58
CA LEU A 33 8.59 8.58 1.60
C LEU A 33 9.14 9.92 1.15
N GLN A 34 9.06 10.92 2.01
CA GLN A 34 9.63 12.25 1.78
C GLN A 34 10.30 12.79 3.04
N GLY A 35 11.08 13.84 2.89
CA GLY A 35 11.71 14.51 4.02
C GLY A 35 12.71 15.56 3.58
N THR A 36 13.31 16.22 4.55
CA THR A 36 14.32 17.26 4.37
C THR A 36 15.59 16.87 5.08
N VAL A 37 16.74 17.13 4.46
CA VAL A 37 18.07 16.92 5.03
C VAL A 37 18.70 18.26 5.35
N THR A 38 19.04 18.46 6.62
CA THR A 38 19.66 19.71 7.13
C THR A 38 20.90 19.44 7.94
N ASP A 39 21.72 20.45 8.13
CA ASP A 39 22.81 20.41 9.10
C ASP A 39 22.30 20.75 10.53
N THR A 40 23.19 20.71 11.51
CA THR A 40 22.89 21.06 12.93
C THR A 40 22.49 22.52 13.14
N LYS A 41 22.75 23.41 12.17
CA LYS A 41 22.37 24.83 12.19
C LYS A 41 21.09 25.12 11.43
N GLY A 42 20.47 24.07 10.83
CA GLY A 42 19.26 24.19 10.03
C GLY A 42 19.50 24.56 8.56
N ALA A 43 20.76 24.59 8.09
CA ALA A 43 21.02 24.81 6.68
C ALA A 43 20.70 23.55 5.88
N VAL A 44 20.03 23.71 4.73
CA VAL A 44 19.65 22.60 3.85
C VAL A 44 20.86 22.00 3.16
N LEU A 45 20.86 20.69 2.95
CA LEU A 45 21.95 19.96 2.32
C LEU A 45 21.49 19.40 0.95
N PRO A 46 21.81 20.08 -0.16
CA PRO A 46 21.52 19.60 -1.50
C PRO A 46 22.46 18.46 -1.91
N ASN A 47 22.02 17.65 -2.89
CA ASN A 47 22.75 16.52 -3.44
C ASN A 47 23.15 15.45 -2.38
N ALA A 48 22.44 15.39 -1.26
CA ALA A 48 22.57 14.30 -0.32
C ALA A 48 22.03 13.00 -0.94
N THR A 49 22.79 11.93 -0.88
CA THR A 49 22.33 10.63 -1.36
C THR A 49 21.49 9.96 -0.28
N VAL A 50 20.24 9.65 -0.62
CA VAL A 50 19.29 8.95 0.27
C VAL A 50 19.07 7.55 -0.28
N VAL A 51 19.42 6.54 0.51
CA VAL A 51 19.25 5.12 0.19
C VAL A 51 18.16 4.56 1.07
N VAL A 52 17.14 3.98 0.47
CA VAL A 52 16.00 3.38 1.16
C VAL A 52 15.98 1.89 0.87
N ARG A 53 16.12 1.07 1.92
CA ARG A 53 16.22 -0.38 1.84
C ARG A 53 15.05 -1.04 2.55
N ASN A 54 14.32 -1.90 1.84
CA ASN A 54 13.27 -2.74 2.43
C ASN A 54 13.89 -3.85 3.28
N ARG A 55 13.48 -3.97 4.54
CA ARG A 55 14.08 -4.93 5.49
C ARG A 55 13.72 -6.39 5.20
N SER A 56 12.58 -6.63 4.58
CA SER A 56 12.11 -7.99 4.28
C SER A 56 12.68 -8.56 2.99
N THR A 57 12.86 -7.71 1.97
CA THR A 57 13.28 -8.13 0.62
C THR A 57 14.72 -7.72 0.30
N SER A 58 15.33 -6.81 1.09
CA SER A 58 16.61 -6.16 0.82
C SER A 58 16.63 -5.33 -0.47
N ALA A 59 15.47 -5.05 -1.07
CA ALA A 59 15.37 -4.19 -2.24
C ALA A 59 15.74 -2.75 -1.88
N GLU A 60 16.58 -2.13 -2.69
CA GLU A 60 17.07 -0.76 -2.49
C GLU A 60 16.51 0.20 -3.55
N ARG A 61 16.24 1.41 -3.12
CA ARG A 61 15.92 2.56 -3.97
C ARG A 61 16.77 3.74 -3.52
N THR A 62 17.26 4.51 -4.46
CA THR A 62 18.11 5.67 -4.17
C THR A 62 17.54 6.92 -4.82
N THR A 63 17.63 8.05 -4.12
CA THR A 63 17.34 9.38 -4.61
C THR A 63 18.37 10.38 -4.10
N GLN A 64 18.31 11.62 -4.55
CA GLN A 64 19.12 12.72 -4.06
C GLN A 64 18.24 13.87 -3.61
N THR A 65 18.72 14.65 -2.65
CA THR A 65 18.05 15.89 -2.25
C THR A 65 18.17 16.95 -3.33
N ASP A 66 17.11 17.75 -3.48
CA ASP A 66 17.08 18.93 -4.36
C ASP A 66 17.83 20.13 -3.77
N SER A 67 17.73 21.32 -4.41
CA SER A 67 18.34 22.57 -3.96
C SER A 67 17.88 23.03 -2.58
N ASP A 68 16.69 22.64 -2.18
CA ASP A 68 16.06 22.99 -0.90
C ASP A 68 16.26 21.89 0.15
N GLY A 69 17.10 20.89 -0.15
CA GLY A 69 17.40 19.77 0.72
C GLY A 69 16.28 18.76 0.86
N ASN A 70 15.22 18.83 0.02
CA ASN A 70 14.11 17.91 0.07
C ASN A 70 14.37 16.67 -0.77
N TYR A 71 13.86 15.54 -0.33
CA TYR A 71 13.85 14.30 -1.10
C TYR A 71 12.48 13.67 -1.10
N GLN A 72 12.18 12.93 -2.16
CA GLN A 72 10.96 12.16 -2.30
C GLN A 72 11.23 10.85 -3.05
N LEU A 73 10.68 9.75 -2.52
CA LEU A 73 10.57 8.46 -3.18
C LEU A 73 9.12 8.01 -3.19
N ALA A 74 8.52 8.00 -4.35
CA ALA A 74 7.16 7.47 -4.56
C ALA A 74 7.20 5.99 -4.97
N ALA A 75 6.02 5.36 -4.96
CA ALA A 75 5.82 3.99 -5.40
C ALA A 75 6.67 2.96 -4.62
N LEU A 76 6.75 3.12 -3.29
CA LEU A 76 7.33 2.15 -2.37
C LEU A 76 6.24 1.19 -1.87
N PRO A 77 6.43 -0.13 -1.92
CA PRO A 77 5.51 -1.07 -1.27
C PRO A 77 5.38 -0.78 0.23
N PRO A 78 4.21 -1.00 0.85
CA PRO A 78 4.08 -0.93 2.31
C PRO A 78 5.03 -1.90 3.00
N GLY A 79 5.56 -1.50 4.17
CA GLY A 79 6.50 -2.32 4.93
C GLY A 79 7.45 -1.51 5.78
N VAL A 80 8.44 -2.21 6.36
CA VAL A 80 9.47 -1.59 7.21
C VAL A 80 10.75 -1.40 6.40
N TYR A 81 11.28 -0.20 6.49
CA TYR A 81 12.45 0.24 5.75
C TYR A 81 13.54 0.78 6.66
N SER A 82 14.77 0.68 6.19
CA SER A 82 15.92 1.42 6.70
C SER A 82 16.24 2.53 5.70
N VAL A 83 16.42 3.74 6.20
CA VAL A 83 16.75 4.93 5.39
C VAL A 83 18.11 5.42 5.79
N GLU A 84 19.00 5.55 4.85
CA GLU A 84 20.37 6.00 5.05
C GLU A 84 20.65 7.24 4.21
N VAL A 85 21.23 8.28 4.83
CA VAL A 85 21.60 9.54 4.18
C VAL A 85 23.10 9.73 4.25
N ARG A 86 23.71 10.01 3.10
CA ARG A 86 25.15 10.24 2.94
C ARG A 86 25.42 11.57 2.28
N VAL A 87 26.26 12.38 2.90
CA VAL A 87 26.72 13.68 2.40
C VAL A 87 28.22 13.79 2.65
N GLN A 88 28.96 14.34 1.70
CA GLN A 88 30.38 14.54 1.87
C GLN A 88 30.68 15.54 3.02
N GLY A 89 31.51 15.16 3.96
CA GLY A 89 31.87 16.00 5.12
C GLY A 89 30.93 15.86 6.32
N PHE A 90 29.94 14.99 6.23
CA PHE A 90 29.00 14.70 7.30
C PHE A 90 29.04 13.23 7.69
N LYS A 91 28.63 12.93 8.91
CA LYS A 91 28.42 11.56 9.37
C LYS A 91 27.22 10.95 8.64
N THR A 92 27.22 9.64 8.45
CA THR A 92 26.07 8.94 7.84
C THR A 92 24.87 8.96 8.78
N GLY A 93 23.76 9.53 8.35
CA GLY A 93 22.48 9.48 9.06
C GLY A 93 21.72 8.19 8.75
N VAL A 94 21.27 7.46 9.77
CA VAL A 94 20.51 6.23 9.61
C VAL A 94 19.22 6.30 10.43
N ALA A 95 18.08 6.15 9.77
CA ALA A 95 16.79 5.90 10.42
C ALA A 95 16.42 4.44 10.18
N ASP A 96 16.45 3.66 11.24
CA ASP A 96 16.08 2.25 11.19
C ASP A 96 14.60 2.09 11.58
N GLN A 97 13.90 1.12 10.95
CA GLN A 97 12.49 0.81 11.22
C GLN A 97 11.48 1.91 10.82
N VAL A 98 11.72 2.60 9.70
CA VAL A 98 10.71 3.50 9.11
C VAL A 98 9.57 2.66 8.53
N THR A 99 8.38 2.77 9.11
CA THR A 99 7.20 2.04 8.65
C THR A 99 6.48 2.84 7.57
N LEU A 100 6.32 2.25 6.39
CA LEU A 100 5.53 2.81 5.30
C LEU A 100 4.19 2.07 5.23
N GLU A 101 3.10 2.78 5.49
CA GLU A 101 1.73 2.25 5.43
C GLU A 101 1.11 2.48 4.05
N VAL A 102 0.14 1.65 3.70
CA VAL A 102 -0.53 1.70 2.40
C VAL A 102 -1.19 3.06 2.14
N ALA A 103 -1.00 3.59 0.93
CA ALA A 103 -1.57 4.86 0.47
C ALA A 103 -1.32 6.03 1.44
N LYS A 104 -0.14 6.05 2.09
CA LYS A 104 0.30 7.14 2.96
C LYS A 104 1.63 7.73 2.50
N THR A 105 1.83 9.00 2.86
CA THR A 105 3.11 9.69 2.75
C THR A 105 3.77 9.75 4.11
N ALA A 106 4.86 9.02 4.28
CA ALA A 106 5.70 9.10 5.47
C ALA A 106 6.70 10.25 5.34
N VAL A 107 6.91 10.99 6.41
CA VAL A 107 7.88 12.08 6.47
C VAL A 107 9.01 11.68 7.40
N GLN A 108 10.24 11.62 6.88
CA GLN A 108 11.43 11.35 7.66
C GLN A 108 12.48 12.44 7.39
N ASN A 109 12.69 13.31 8.34
CA ASN A 109 13.70 14.35 8.25
C ASN A 109 15.03 13.89 8.87
N PHE A 110 16.13 14.39 8.33
CA PHE A 110 17.46 14.10 8.81
C PHE A 110 18.20 15.38 9.18
N GLN A 111 18.77 15.39 10.37
CA GLN A 111 19.73 16.41 10.80
C GLN A 111 21.11 15.76 10.84
N MET A 112 22.02 16.30 10.03
CA MET A 112 23.34 15.72 9.79
C MET A 112 24.42 16.40 10.62
N ASP A 113 25.23 15.61 11.32
CA ASP A 113 26.40 16.09 12.05
C ASP A 113 27.64 16.12 11.14
N VAL A 114 28.47 17.14 11.28
CA VAL A 114 29.75 17.21 10.59
C VAL A 114 30.70 16.11 11.14
N GLY A 115 31.31 15.36 10.23
CA GLY A 115 32.21 14.28 10.60
C GLY A 115 32.58 13.38 9.43
N ALA A 116 33.27 12.27 9.73
CA ALA A 116 33.64 11.30 8.71
C ALA A 116 32.43 10.45 8.31
N ILE A 117 32.28 10.16 7.02
CA ILE A 117 31.21 9.30 6.48
C ILE A 117 31.17 7.90 7.11
N SER A 118 32.32 7.43 7.62
CA SER A 118 32.43 6.14 8.34
C SER A 118 31.76 6.13 9.72
N GLU A 119 31.41 7.30 10.27
CA GLU A 119 30.68 7.42 11.52
C GLU A 119 29.19 7.46 11.25
N GLN A 120 28.40 6.71 12.02
CA GLN A 120 26.95 6.65 11.89
C GLN A 120 26.25 7.34 13.06
N VAL A 121 25.19 8.06 12.75
CA VAL A 121 24.29 8.61 13.74
C VAL A 121 22.92 7.96 13.53
N LEU A 122 22.42 7.29 14.56
CA LEU A 122 21.07 6.74 14.55
C LEU A 122 20.08 7.88 14.81
N VAL A 123 19.30 8.21 13.80
CA VAL A 123 18.19 9.16 13.93
C VAL A 123 16.95 8.41 14.39
N SER A 124 16.34 8.86 15.48
CA SER A 124 15.09 8.28 15.95
C SER A 124 14.02 8.43 14.85
N SER A 125 13.42 7.32 14.47
CA SER A 125 12.30 7.31 13.53
C SER A 125 10.97 7.51 14.27
N ASP A 126 10.87 8.53 15.13
CA ASP A 126 9.59 8.93 15.69
C ASP A 126 8.71 9.42 14.55
N VAL A 127 7.96 8.49 13.97
CA VAL A 127 6.90 8.83 13.03
C VAL A 127 5.86 9.64 13.82
N PRO A 128 5.63 10.91 13.47
CA PRO A 128 4.65 11.69 14.21
C PRO A 128 3.29 10.99 14.12
N VAL A 129 2.63 10.82 15.26
CA VAL A 129 1.29 10.22 15.36
C VAL A 129 0.26 11.03 14.54
N ILE A 130 0.58 12.31 14.27
CA ILE A 130 -0.25 13.21 13.48
C ILE A 130 0.30 13.25 12.06
N GLU A 131 -0.52 12.83 11.11
CA GLU A 131 -0.22 12.93 9.69
C GLU A 131 -0.32 14.40 9.24
N THR A 132 0.81 14.97 8.87
CA THR A 132 0.89 16.38 8.41
C THR A 132 1.09 16.50 6.89
N ALA A 133 1.35 15.38 6.24
CA ALA A 133 1.68 15.34 4.80
C ALA A 133 0.46 15.29 3.90
N THR A 134 -0.68 14.83 4.40
CA THR A 134 -1.93 14.75 3.64
C THR A 134 -3.09 15.34 4.43
N THR A 135 -4.13 15.77 3.69
CA THR A 135 -5.39 16.27 4.28
C THR A 135 -6.46 15.19 4.37
N SER A 136 -6.15 13.96 3.93
CA SER A 136 -7.10 12.86 3.97
C SER A 136 -7.34 12.40 5.42
N VAL A 137 -8.61 12.21 5.75
CA VAL A 137 -9.00 11.65 7.04
C VAL A 137 -9.26 10.16 6.83
N GLY A 138 -8.38 9.34 7.36
CA GLY A 138 -8.45 7.89 7.19
C GLY A 138 -7.89 7.13 8.39
N THR A 139 -8.23 5.85 8.45
CA THR A 139 -7.74 4.93 9.48
C THR A 139 -7.08 3.73 8.82
N VAL A 140 -5.91 3.36 9.33
CA VAL A 140 -5.20 2.13 8.91
C VAL A 140 -5.44 1.05 9.96
N ILE A 141 -5.89 -0.11 9.51
CA ILE A 141 -6.01 -1.33 10.29
C ILE A 141 -4.82 -2.22 9.89
N ASN A 142 -3.89 -2.37 10.80
CA ASN A 142 -2.66 -3.11 10.58
C ASN A 142 -2.89 -4.63 10.56
N GLN A 143 -1.91 -5.37 10.07
CA GLN A 143 -1.94 -6.82 9.91
C GLN A 143 -2.32 -7.56 11.21
N ARG A 144 -1.79 -7.16 12.35
CA ARG A 144 -2.07 -7.80 13.62
C ARG A 144 -3.56 -7.71 13.96
N THR A 145 -4.12 -6.52 13.85
CA THR A 145 -5.54 -6.27 14.09
C THR A 145 -6.41 -7.04 13.09
N VAL A 146 -6.02 -7.07 11.81
CA VAL A 146 -6.72 -7.83 10.75
C VAL A 146 -6.82 -9.31 11.10
N GLN A 147 -5.77 -9.89 11.68
CA GLN A 147 -5.70 -11.31 11.98
C GLN A 147 -6.35 -11.70 13.31
N GLU A 148 -6.24 -10.83 14.33
CA GLU A 148 -6.70 -11.12 15.69
C GLU A 148 -8.20 -10.85 15.90
N ILE A 149 -8.82 -10.00 15.07
CA ILE A 149 -10.24 -9.68 15.21
C ILE A 149 -11.12 -10.87 14.78
N PRO A 150 -12.04 -11.30 15.63
CA PRO A 150 -12.98 -12.37 15.30
C PRO A 150 -14.09 -11.87 14.37
N LEU A 151 -13.84 -11.89 13.06
CA LEU A 151 -14.83 -11.52 12.06
C LEU A 151 -15.81 -12.66 11.78
N ASN A 152 -17.10 -12.33 11.65
CA ASN A 152 -18.11 -13.29 11.25
C ASN A 152 -17.93 -13.68 9.77
N GLY A 153 -17.63 -14.95 9.52
CA GLY A 153 -17.35 -15.43 8.14
C GLY A 153 -15.98 -15.02 7.61
N ARG A 154 -15.14 -14.33 8.39
CA ARG A 154 -13.79 -13.87 8.03
C ARG A 154 -13.75 -12.99 6.78
N HIS A 155 -14.76 -12.16 6.61
CA HIS A 155 -14.83 -11.21 5.52
C HIS A 155 -14.07 -9.94 5.89
N PHE A 156 -13.04 -9.60 5.10
CA PHE A 156 -12.23 -8.40 5.38
C PHE A 156 -13.04 -7.10 5.28
N VAL A 157 -14.13 -7.09 4.54
CA VAL A 157 -15.02 -5.92 4.43
C VAL A 157 -15.59 -5.50 5.76
N ASP A 158 -15.79 -6.45 6.69
CA ASP A 158 -16.29 -6.16 8.03
C ASP A 158 -15.30 -5.31 8.86
N LEU A 159 -14.02 -5.27 8.47
CA LEU A 159 -13.04 -4.34 9.05
C LEU A 159 -13.47 -2.87 8.87
N GLY A 160 -14.22 -2.57 7.83
CA GLY A 160 -14.77 -1.23 7.61
C GLY A 160 -15.69 -0.76 8.72
N LEU A 161 -16.30 -1.67 9.48
CA LEU A 161 -17.15 -1.34 10.63
C LEU A 161 -16.36 -0.88 11.86
N LEU A 162 -15.04 -1.06 11.87
CA LEU A 162 -14.16 -0.53 12.92
C LEU A 162 -13.89 0.97 12.75
N ILE A 163 -14.22 1.52 11.60
CA ILE A 163 -14.00 2.94 11.30
C ILE A 163 -15.11 3.77 11.94
N PRO A 164 -14.79 4.83 12.67
CA PRO A 164 -15.79 5.72 13.26
C PRO A 164 -16.79 6.25 12.24
N GLY A 165 -18.08 6.14 12.53
CA GLY A 165 -19.15 6.57 11.63
C GLY A 165 -19.52 5.57 10.54
N SER A 166 -18.92 4.38 10.55
CA SER A 166 -19.29 3.29 9.66
C SER A 166 -20.44 2.47 10.26
N VAL A 167 -21.38 2.09 9.42
CA VAL A 167 -22.54 1.30 9.80
C VAL A 167 -22.80 0.18 8.79
N THR A 168 -23.42 -0.88 9.26
CA THR A 168 -23.93 -1.93 8.37
C THR A 168 -25.10 -1.35 7.54
N PRO A 169 -25.10 -1.51 6.22
CA PRO A 169 -26.22 -1.04 5.40
C PRO A 169 -27.53 -1.67 5.84
N PRO A 170 -28.64 -0.95 5.77
CA PRO A 170 -29.95 -1.50 6.10
C PRO A 170 -30.30 -2.65 5.15
N GLN A 171 -30.76 -3.77 5.70
CA GLN A 171 -31.10 -4.98 4.92
C GLN A 171 -32.38 -4.84 4.07
N ASN A 172 -32.95 -3.65 3.96
CA ASN A 172 -34.28 -3.42 3.38
C ASN A 172 -34.28 -3.17 1.86
N GLY A 173 -33.14 -3.33 1.18
CA GLY A 173 -33.11 -3.19 -0.27
C GLY A 173 -33.45 -4.50 -0.97
N PHE A 174 -34.48 -4.52 -1.78
CA PHE A 174 -34.77 -5.62 -2.72
C PHE A 174 -33.54 -5.96 -3.59
N LEU A 175 -32.64 -5.02 -3.76
CA LEU A 175 -31.41 -5.16 -4.54
C LEU A 175 -30.25 -5.72 -3.73
N THR A 176 -30.21 -5.53 -2.40
CA THR A 176 -29.06 -5.90 -1.57
C THR A 176 -29.22 -7.25 -0.87
N ALA A 177 -30.44 -7.65 -0.56
CA ALA A 177 -30.72 -8.90 0.17
C ALA A 177 -30.28 -10.17 -0.60
N PRO A 178 -30.50 -10.32 -1.91
CA PRO A 178 -30.00 -11.47 -2.67
C PRO A 178 -28.49 -11.49 -2.81
N LEU A 179 -27.86 -10.32 -2.93
CA LEU A 179 -26.43 -10.20 -3.17
C LEU A 179 -25.61 -10.44 -1.91
N ARG A 180 -26.13 -10.09 -0.74
CA ARG A 180 -25.52 -10.45 0.55
C ARG A 180 -25.47 -11.96 0.78
N GLY A 181 -26.47 -12.69 0.35
CA GLY A 181 -26.48 -14.14 0.38
C GLY A 181 -25.45 -14.78 -0.55
N GLN A 182 -24.93 -14.04 -1.51
CA GLN A 182 -23.90 -14.48 -2.47
C GLN A 182 -22.50 -13.96 -2.17
N GLY A 183 -22.26 -13.35 -0.98
CA GLY A 183 -20.95 -12.89 -0.56
C GLY A 183 -20.59 -11.46 -1.00
N SER A 184 -21.54 -10.68 -1.50
CA SER A 184 -21.30 -9.25 -1.68
C SER A 184 -21.51 -8.54 -0.35
N PHE A 185 -20.48 -7.93 0.12
CA PHE A 185 -20.46 -7.22 1.39
C PHE A 185 -20.17 -5.75 1.15
N ALA A 186 -20.81 -4.91 1.94
CA ALA A 186 -20.61 -3.49 1.92
C ALA A 186 -20.73 -2.92 3.33
N PHE A 187 -20.20 -1.76 3.55
CA PHE A 187 -20.47 -0.94 4.72
C PHE A 187 -20.71 0.50 4.26
N ASN A 188 -21.47 1.26 5.04
CA ASN A 188 -21.69 2.67 4.80
C ASN A 188 -20.79 3.47 5.74
N THR A 189 -20.17 4.51 5.22
CA THR A 189 -19.36 5.41 6.03
C THR A 189 -19.45 6.84 5.50
N ALA A 190 -19.01 7.82 6.28
CA ALA A 190 -19.04 9.25 5.94
C ALA A 190 -20.45 9.76 5.51
N GLY A 191 -21.52 9.15 6.05
CA GLY A 191 -22.89 9.50 5.69
C GLY A 191 -23.34 9.05 4.29
N GLY A 192 -22.48 8.30 3.59
CA GLY A 192 -22.77 7.76 2.26
C GLY A 192 -23.69 6.53 2.27
N ARG A 193 -24.15 6.13 1.08
CA ARG A 193 -24.89 4.88 0.87
C ARG A 193 -23.91 3.73 0.62
N GLU A 194 -24.43 2.49 0.56
CA GLU A 194 -23.64 1.27 0.38
C GLU A 194 -22.87 1.19 -0.96
N ASP A 195 -23.39 1.85 -1.98
CA ASP A 195 -22.81 1.91 -3.32
C ASP A 195 -21.81 3.06 -3.51
N THR A 196 -21.44 3.76 -2.43
CA THR A 196 -20.52 4.92 -2.49
C THR A 196 -19.11 4.62 -2.04
N VAL A 197 -18.82 3.38 -1.62
CA VAL A 197 -17.48 2.96 -1.19
C VAL A 197 -16.73 2.32 -2.33
N ASN A 198 -15.51 2.76 -2.58
CA ASN A 198 -14.62 2.17 -3.57
C ASN A 198 -13.58 1.27 -2.91
N PHE A 199 -13.50 0.02 -3.35
CA PHE A 199 -12.56 -0.97 -2.86
C PHE A 199 -11.43 -1.18 -3.85
N MET A 200 -10.21 -1.07 -3.38
CA MET A 200 -9.00 -1.29 -4.18
C MET A 200 -8.09 -2.29 -3.50
N ILE A 201 -7.61 -3.29 -4.24
CA ILE A 201 -6.59 -4.21 -3.79
C ILE A 201 -5.32 -4.01 -4.60
N ASN A 202 -4.22 -3.71 -3.94
CA ASN A 202 -2.94 -3.41 -4.59
C ASN A 202 -3.07 -2.37 -5.73
N GLY A 203 -3.96 -1.37 -5.57
CA GLY A 203 -4.22 -0.34 -6.58
C GLY A 203 -5.22 -0.72 -7.68
N VAL A 204 -5.72 -1.97 -7.70
CA VAL A 204 -6.73 -2.42 -8.67
C VAL A 204 -8.12 -2.28 -8.06
N ASN A 205 -9.03 -1.66 -8.81
CA ASN A 205 -10.42 -1.51 -8.39
C ASN A 205 -11.15 -2.86 -8.38
N LEU A 206 -11.84 -3.16 -7.29
CA LEU A 206 -12.61 -4.38 -7.08
C LEU A 206 -14.11 -4.21 -7.28
N ASN A 207 -14.58 -2.98 -7.48
CA ASN A 207 -16.00 -2.73 -7.59
C ASN A 207 -16.52 -3.10 -8.98
N ASP A 208 -17.69 -3.72 -9.03
CA ASP A 208 -18.39 -3.95 -10.29
C ASP A 208 -18.91 -2.62 -10.89
N MET A 209 -19.18 -2.65 -12.20
CA MET A 209 -19.58 -1.45 -12.96
C MET A 209 -21.06 -1.09 -12.78
N VAL A 210 -21.88 -2.01 -12.30
CA VAL A 210 -23.34 -1.87 -12.28
C VAL A 210 -23.84 -1.44 -10.91
N GLN A 211 -23.40 -2.13 -9.86
CA GLN A 211 -23.89 -1.94 -8.49
C GLN A 211 -22.83 -1.33 -7.56
N ASN A 212 -21.63 -1.11 -8.08
CA ASN A 212 -20.48 -0.59 -7.31
C ASN A 212 -20.18 -1.42 -6.04
N GLN A 213 -20.37 -2.73 -6.13
CA GLN A 213 -20.13 -3.67 -5.05
C GLN A 213 -18.85 -4.46 -5.27
N ILE A 214 -18.28 -4.97 -4.19
CA ILE A 214 -17.05 -5.75 -4.27
C ILE A 214 -17.28 -7.09 -4.99
N THR A 215 -16.48 -7.38 -6.00
CA THR A 215 -16.61 -8.59 -6.84
C THR A 215 -15.75 -9.75 -6.36
N PHE A 216 -14.70 -9.47 -5.59
CA PHE A 216 -13.75 -10.48 -5.15
C PHE A 216 -13.28 -10.18 -3.72
N GLN A 217 -13.30 -11.20 -2.88
CA GLN A 217 -12.80 -11.12 -1.52
C GLN A 217 -11.62 -12.09 -1.34
N PRO A 218 -10.39 -11.56 -1.21
CA PRO A 218 -9.25 -12.38 -0.84
C PRO A 218 -9.40 -12.92 0.58
N SER A 219 -8.71 -14.01 0.87
CA SER A 219 -8.62 -14.49 2.25
C SER A 219 -8.04 -13.41 3.15
N ILE A 220 -8.62 -13.23 4.33
CA ILE A 220 -8.13 -12.25 5.31
C ILE A 220 -6.66 -12.49 5.69
N ASN A 221 -6.19 -13.72 5.61
CA ASN A 221 -4.80 -14.07 5.90
C ASN A 221 -3.82 -13.51 4.87
N THR A 222 -4.29 -13.13 3.67
CA THR A 222 -3.46 -12.50 2.64
C THR A 222 -3.39 -10.99 2.80
N VAL A 223 -4.24 -10.39 3.62
CA VAL A 223 -4.27 -8.95 3.85
C VAL A 223 -3.16 -8.54 4.82
N GLN A 224 -2.34 -7.59 4.42
CA GLN A 224 -1.32 -6.97 5.26
C GLN A 224 -1.85 -5.73 5.96
N GLU A 225 -2.53 -4.87 5.21
CA GLU A 225 -3.07 -3.61 5.69
C GLU A 225 -4.41 -3.32 5.02
N PHE A 226 -5.30 -2.71 5.78
CA PHE A 226 -6.60 -2.26 5.33
C PHE A 226 -6.76 -0.80 5.74
N LYS A 227 -6.71 0.12 4.77
CA LYS A 227 -6.87 1.56 4.99
C LYS A 227 -8.21 2.02 4.47
N VAL A 228 -8.92 2.79 5.26
CA VAL A 228 -10.14 3.49 4.84
C VAL A 228 -9.92 4.99 4.95
N ASP A 229 -9.97 5.68 3.82
CA ASP A 229 -10.06 7.13 3.75
C ASP A 229 -11.54 7.50 3.59
N ASN A 230 -12.15 7.98 4.66
CA ASN A 230 -13.58 8.23 4.73
C ASN A 230 -13.97 9.70 4.52
N SER A 231 -12.98 10.58 4.35
CA SER A 231 -13.20 12.01 4.08
C SER A 231 -11.96 12.63 3.45
N THR A 232 -12.15 13.65 2.62
CA THR A 232 -11.08 14.45 2.02
C THR A 232 -9.97 13.65 1.35
N PHE A 233 -10.31 12.49 0.76
CA PHE A 233 -9.35 11.68 0.03
C PHE A 233 -8.85 12.41 -1.24
N SER A 234 -7.66 12.00 -1.72
CA SER A 234 -7.00 12.61 -2.88
C SER A 234 -7.85 12.55 -4.14
N ALA A 235 -7.75 13.59 -4.98
CA ALA A 235 -8.45 13.67 -6.28
C ALA A 235 -8.03 12.58 -7.29
N GLU A 236 -6.95 11.85 -7.03
CA GLU A 236 -6.57 10.66 -7.81
C GLU A 236 -7.61 9.53 -7.70
N TYR A 237 -8.35 9.49 -6.58
CA TYR A 237 -9.44 8.56 -6.37
C TYR A 237 -10.74 9.21 -6.82
N GLY A 238 -11.23 8.80 -7.97
CA GLY A 238 -12.51 9.28 -8.51
C GLY A 238 -13.68 8.36 -8.24
N ARG A 239 -14.81 8.67 -8.87
CA ARG A 239 -15.98 7.83 -9.05
C ARG A 239 -16.91 7.65 -7.84
N ASN A 240 -16.43 7.70 -6.60
CA ASN A 240 -17.22 7.46 -5.40
C ASN A 240 -17.21 8.67 -4.48
N SER A 241 -18.28 8.85 -3.71
CA SER A 241 -18.46 9.98 -2.79
C SER A 241 -18.39 9.60 -1.31
N GLY A 242 -18.33 8.30 -1.00
CA GLY A 242 -18.35 7.83 0.38
C GLY A 242 -16.94 7.66 0.96
N ALA A 243 -16.27 6.58 0.62
CA ALA A 243 -14.93 6.27 1.10
C ALA A 243 -14.10 5.54 0.05
N ILE A 244 -12.79 5.60 0.24
CA ILE A 244 -11.83 4.80 -0.50
C ILE A 244 -11.22 3.78 0.46
N VAL A 245 -11.31 2.51 0.10
CA VAL A 245 -10.71 1.40 0.84
C VAL A 245 -9.50 0.89 0.05
N ASN A 246 -8.32 1.06 0.61
CA ASN A 246 -7.09 0.54 0.07
C ASN A 246 -6.65 -0.70 0.84
N ILE A 247 -6.53 -1.82 0.15
CA ILE A 247 -6.11 -3.09 0.70
C ILE A 247 -4.74 -3.43 0.13
N ALA A 248 -3.76 -3.60 1.01
CA ALA A 248 -2.47 -4.13 0.63
C ALA A 248 -2.40 -5.62 1.00
N THR A 249 -2.00 -6.44 0.06
CA THR A 249 -1.71 -7.84 0.34
C THR A 249 -0.28 -8.02 0.83
N ARG A 250 -0.03 -9.11 1.56
CA ARG A 250 1.31 -9.45 2.04
C ARG A 250 2.30 -9.55 0.87
N SER A 251 3.41 -8.91 1.02
CA SER A 251 4.56 -9.05 0.13
C SER A 251 5.34 -10.32 0.47
N GLY A 252 6.06 -10.87 -0.50
CA GLY A 252 7.06 -11.89 -0.26
C GLY A 252 8.24 -11.34 0.56
N SER A 253 9.04 -12.25 1.09
CA SER A 253 10.33 -11.95 1.73
C SER A 253 11.40 -12.91 1.20
N ASN A 254 12.66 -12.68 1.60
CA ASN A 254 13.77 -13.56 1.22
C ASN A 254 13.82 -14.87 2.03
N THR A 255 12.85 -15.09 2.91
CA THR A 255 12.70 -16.34 3.68
C THR A 255 11.41 -17.05 3.27
N TYR A 256 11.47 -18.37 3.18
CA TYR A 256 10.27 -19.18 2.93
C TYR A 256 9.37 -19.15 4.17
N HIS A 257 8.11 -18.82 3.95
CA HIS A 257 7.07 -18.88 4.97
C HIS A 257 5.74 -19.24 4.33
N GLY A 258 4.86 -19.81 5.12
CA GLY A 258 3.54 -20.22 4.66
C GLY A 258 2.63 -20.47 5.85
N GLU A 259 1.34 -20.54 5.60
CA GLU A 259 0.31 -20.77 6.59
C GLU A 259 -0.69 -21.77 6.03
N VAL A 260 -1.07 -22.75 6.85
CA VAL A 260 -2.17 -23.67 6.58
C VAL A 260 -3.18 -23.51 7.70
N PHE A 261 -4.44 -23.27 7.36
CA PHE A 261 -5.48 -23.03 8.34
C PHE A 261 -6.76 -23.81 8.00
N GLU A 262 -7.49 -24.23 9.02
CA GLU A 262 -8.82 -24.78 8.92
C GLU A 262 -9.69 -24.17 10.01
N PHE A 263 -10.91 -23.80 9.66
CA PHE A 263 -11.89 -23.25 10.60
C PHE A 263 -13.12 -24.13 10.62
N LEU A 264 -13.34 -24.82 11.74
CA LEU A 264 -14.53 -25.61 11.97
C LEU A 264 -15.54 -24.77 12.77
N ARG A 265 -16.77 -24.72 12.29
CA ARG A 265 -17.90 -24.07 12.96
C ARG A 265 -19.01 -25.10 13.13
N ASN A 266 -19.36 -25.37 14.39
CA ASN A 266 -20.54 -26.16 14.75
C ASN A 266 -21.77 -25.28 14.84
#